data_d6b0b0c3aa7b9d732213ead49febd6ae
#
_entry.id   d6b0b0c3aa7b9d732213ead49febd6ae
#
_cell.length_a   1.000
_cell.length_b   1.000
_cell.length_c   1.000
_cell.angle_alpha   90.00
_cell.angle_beta   90.00
_cell.angle_gamma   90.00
#
_symmetry.space_group_name_H-M   'P 1'
#
loop_
_entity.id
_entity.type
_entity.pdbx_description
1 polymer ?
#
loop_
_entity_poly.entity_id
_entity_poly.type
_entity_poly.pdbx_seq_one_letter_code
_entity_poly.pdbx_strand_id
1 'polypeptide(L)'
;MVNFKTQVTIIGGGPSGLLLSQLLMNEGIETIVLEKHTKSHVLSRIRAGVLESGTVEILKQAGVGKRIDVDGFVHDGTYLSSENKGFRISFSETIGKSVTIFGQTEVTKDLYQMQEEKGANIFFQVKNVNIIDPKSSKTEVIFEDKKSKENKIVSDFIIGCD
;
A
#
# COMPACT_ATOMS: atom_id res chain seq x y z
N MET A 1 -21.96 3.55 -18.68
CA MET A 1 -21.41 2.77 -17.54
C MET A 1 -20.63 1.62 -18.10
N VAL A 2 -19.36 1.44 -17.68
CA VAL A 2 -18.58 0.23 -17.98
C VAL A 2 -18.62 -0.66 -16.75
N ASN A 3 -18.81 -1.96 -16.97
CA ASN A 3 -18.86 -2.93 -15.89
C ASN A 3 -17.53 -3.71 -15.83
N PHE A 4 -16.90 -3.68 -14.67
CA PHE A 4 -15.71 -4.49 -14.34
C PHE A 4 -16.11 -5.61 -13.38
N LYS A 5 -15.32 -6.67 -13.37
CA LYS A 5 -15.47 -7.77 -12.44
C LYS A 5 -14.09 -8.16 -11.91
N THR A 6 -14.00 -8.41 -10.61
CA THR A 6 -12.77 -8.83 -9.94
C THR A 6 -13.11 -9.63 -8.70
N GLN A 7 -12.14 -10.28 -8.08
CA GLN A 7 -12.34 -10.94 -6.78
C GLN A 7 -12.28 -9.93 -5.64
N VAL A 8 -11.35 -8.96 -5.70
CA VAL A 8 -11.18 -7.98 -4.62
C VAL A 8 -11.09 -6.56 -5.18
N THR A 9 -11.95 -5.66 -4.68
CA THR A 9 -11.83 -4.22 -4.91
C THR A 9 -11.16 -3.57 -3.71
N ILE A 10 -10.06 -2.82 -3.97
CA ILE A 10 -9.29 -2.12 -2.94
C ILE A 10 -9.50 -0.61 -3.13
N ILE A 11 -9.98 0.07 -2.08
CA ILE A 11 -10.18 1.52 -2.07
C ILE A 11 -8.99 2.16 -1.35
N GLY A 12 -8.15 2.87 -2.10
CA GLY A 12 -6.90 3.48 -1.65
C GLY A 12 -5.68 2.87 -2.33
N GLY A 13 -4.95 3.67 -3.13
CA GLY A 13 -3.73 3.30 -3.85
C GLY A 13 -2.46 3.76 -3.13
N GLY A 14 -2.51 3.91 -1.81
CA GLY A 14 -1.35 4.13 -0.95
C GLY A 14 -0.56 2.83 -0.69
N PRO A 15 0.51 2.88 0.13
CA PRO A 15 1.37 1.72 0.38
C PRO A 15 0.60 0.50 0.90
N SER A 16 -0.41 0.68 1.75
CA SER A 16 -1.23 -0.43 2.28
C SER A 16 -2.02 -1.14 1.19
N GLY A 17 -2.76 -0.38 0.36
CA GLY A 17 -3.58 -0.96 -0.70
C GLY A 17 -2.75 -1.58 -1.80
N LEU A 18 -1.61 -0.97 -2.17
CA LEU A 18 -0.68 -1.53 -3.15
C LEU A 18 -0.02 -2.82 -2.64
N LEU A 19 0.41 -2.84 -1.37
CA LEU A 19 1.01 -4.04 -0.78
C LEU A 19 0.00 -5.19 -0.70
N LEU A 20 -1.23 -4.89 -0.27
CA LEU A 20 -2.29 -5.89 -0.25
C LEU A 20 -2.59 -6.42 -1.66
N SER A 21 -2.76 -5.53 -2.65
CA SER A 21 -2.96 -5.93 -4.04
C SER A 21 -1.81 -6.81 -4.54
N GLN A 22 -0.56 -6.46 -4.24
CA GLN A 22 0.61 -7.23 -4.64
C GLN A 22 0.63 -8.64 -4.03
N LEU A 23 0.32 -8.76 -2.74
CA LEU A 23 0.25 -10.05 -2.07
C LEU A 23 -0.87 -10.92 -2.65
N LEU A 24 -2.05 -10.35 -2.88
CA LEU A 24 -3.18 -11.06 -3.50
C LEU A 24 -2.85 -11.52 -4.93
N MET A 25 -2.23 -10.65 -5.73
CA MET A 25 -1.80 -11.02 -7.09
C MET A 25 -0.75 -12.14 -7.10
N ASN A 26 0.12 -12.19 -6.10
CA ASN A 26 1.09 -13.31 -5.96
C ASN A 26 0.39 -14.65 -5.75
N GLU A 27 -0.80 -14.65 -5.12
CA GLU A 27 -1.65 -15.82 -4.91
C GLU A 27 -2.65 -16.05 -6.05
N GLY A 28 -2.53 -15.33 -7.16
CA GLY A 28 -3.42 -15.46 -8.32
C GLY A 28 -4.83 -14.86 -8.10
N ILE A 29 -5.00 -14.02 -7.10
CA ILE A 29 -6.27 -13.32 -6.80
C ILE A 29 -6.31 -12.01 -7.57
N GLU A 30 -7.34 -11.84 -8.39
CA GLU A 30 -7.54 -10.64 -9.19
C GLU A 30 -7.98 -9.45 -8.31
N THR A 31 -7.33 -8.32 -8.51
CA THR A 31 -7.62 -7.09 -7.77
C THR A 31 -7.86 -5.90 -8.70
N ILE A 32 -8.70 -4.96 -8.25
CA ILE A 32 -8.83 -3.62 -8.82
C ILE A 32 -8.60 -2.62 -7.70
N VAL A 33 -7.65 -1.69 -7.90
CA VAL A 33 -7.34 -0.63 -6.95
C VAL A 33 -7.94 0.69 -7.44
N LEU A 34 -8.65 1.39 -6.54
CA LEU A 34 -9.21 2.73 -6.78
C LEU A 34 -8.43 3.78 -5.99
N GLU A 35 -7.81 4.74 -6.68
CA GLU A 35 -7.04 5.83 -6.08
C GLU A 35 -7.61 7.21 -6.51
N LYS A 36 -7.92 8.06 -5.52
CA LYS A 36 -8.50 9.39 -5.78
C LYS A 36 -7.52 10.40 -6.38
N HIS A 37 -6.24 10.19 -6.20
CA HIS A 37 -5.19 11.08 -6.68
C HIS A 37 -4.48 10.53 -7.92
N THR A 38 -3.59 11.32 -8.49
CA THR A 38 -2.65 10.85 -9.50
C THR A 38 -1.53 10.04 -8.85
N LYS A 39 -0.88 9.15 -9.58
CA LYS A 39 0.33 8.43 -9.13
C LYS A 39 1.41 9.41 -8.65
N SER A 40 1.63 10.49 -9.39
CA SER A 40 2.62 11.53 -9.03
C SER A 40 2.28 12.21 -7.71
N HIS A 41 1.00 12.50 -7.44
CA HIS A 41 0.57 13.06 -6.15
C HIS A 41 0.85 12.08 -4.99
N VAL A 42 0.50 10.80 -5.15
CA VAL A 42 0.76 9.78 -4.10
C VAL A 42 2.27 9.70 -3.81
N LEU A 43 3.12 9.69 -4.84
CA LEU A 43 4.57 9.64 -4.71
C LEU A 43 5.19 10.93 -4.16
N SER A 44 4.56 12.08 -4.35
CA SER A 44 5.06 13.38 -3.82
C SER A 44 4.79 13.58 -2.34
N ARG A 45 3.94 12.76 -1.72
CA ARG A 45 3.62 12.86 -0.29
C ARG A 45 4.75 12.28 0.55
N ILE A 46 5.56 13.16 1.12
CA ILE A 46 6.63 12.75 2.03
C ILE A 46 6.01 12.24 3.34
N ARG A 47 6.41 11.04 3.74
CA ARG A 47 6.04 10.37 4.97
C ARG A 47 7.27 9.81 5.65
N ALA A 48 7.15 9.48 6.94
CA ALA A 48 8.21 8.79 7.67
C ALA A 48 8.63 7.49 6.96
N GLY A 49 9.89 7.13 7.10
CA GLY A 49 10.49 5.97 6.44
C GLY A 49 11.17 5.04 7.43
N VAL A 50 10.53 4.77 8.56
CA VAL A 50 11.00 3.77 9.53
C VAL A 50 10.15 2.52 9.37
N LEU A 51 10.75 1.44 8.92
CA LEU A 51 10.11 0.15 8.70
C LEU A 51 10.46 -0.79 9.86
N GLU A 52 9.45 -1.34 10.50
CA GLU A 52 9.63 -2.45 11.45
C GLU A 52 10.03 -3.73 10.72
N SER A 53 10.70 -4.65 11.42
CA SER A 53 11.15 -5.93 10.82
C SER A 53 10.02 -6.71 10.14
N GLY A 54 8.83 -6.79 10.74
CA GLY A 54 7.68 -7.45 10.14
C GLY A 54 7.21 -6.78 8.84
N THR A 55 7.28 -5.45 8.74
CA THR A 55 6.98 -4.73 7.50
C THR A 55 8.00 -5.05 6.41
N VAL A 56 9.29 -5.11 6.75
CA VAL A 56 10.35 -5.49 5.80
C VAL A 56 10.14 -6.92 5.30
N GLU A 57 9.80 -7.85 6.17
CA GLU A 57 9.51 -9.24 5.83
C GLU A 57 8.34 -9.36 4.85
N ILE A 58 7.23 -8.68 5.10
CA ILE A 58 6.06 -8.68 4.22
C ILE A 58 6.38 -8.05 2.85
N LEU A 59 7.15 -6.95 2.81
CA LEU A 59 7.59 -6.34 1.57
C LEU A 59 8.48 -7.28 0.75
N LYS A 60 9.35 -8.04 1.42
CA LYS A 60 10.16 -9.09 0.77
C LYS A 60 9.29 -10.23 0.21
N GLN A 61 8.31 -10.69 0.96
CA GLN A 61 7.33 -11.67 0.49
C GLN A 61 6.54 -11.18 -0.72
N ALA A 62 6.20 -9.89 -0.74
CA ALA A 62 5.56 -9.25 -1.89
C ALA A 62 6.48 -9.12 -3.13
N GLY A 63 7.80 -9.35 -2.98
CA GLY A 63 8.79 -9.25 -4.05
C GLY A 63 9.41 -7.87 -4.23
N VAL A 64 9.13 -6.91 -3.34
CA VAL A 64 9.61 -5.51 -3.43
C VAL A 64 10.71 -5.17 -2.42
N GLY A 65 11.35 -6.18 -1.82
CA GLY A 65 12.35 -5.97 -0.77
C GLY A 65 13.78 -5.74 -1.23
N LYS A 66 14.12 -5.91 -2.52
CA LYS A 66 15.52 -5.87 -3.00
C LYS A 66 16.23 -4.54 -2.69
N ARG A 67 15.57 -3.41 -2.92
CA ARG A 67 16.15 -2.09 -2.66
C ARG A 67 16.26 -1.80 -1.16
N ILE A 68 15.38 -2.36 -0.35
CA ILE A 68 15.45 -2.24 1.11
C ILE A 68 16.77 -2.84 1.63
N ASP A 69 17.21 -3.97 1.08
CA ASP A 69 18.46 -4.63 1.48
C ASP A 69 19.72 -3.87 1.02
N VAL A 70 19.63 -3.09 -0.06
CA VAL A 70 20.76 -2.36 -0.64
C VAL A 70 20.84 -0.92 -0.13
N ASP A 71 19.69 -0.23 -0.10
CA ASP A 71 19.59 1.21 0.15
C ASP A 71 19.08 1.52 1.57
N GLY A 72 18.57 0.53 2.30
CA GLY A 72 18.03 0.68 3.64
C GLY A 72 19.12 0.74 4.70
N PHE A 73 18.92 1.59 5.73
CA PHE A 73 19.82 1.70 6.87
C PHE A 73 19.22 1.01 8.09
N VAL A 74 19.87 -0.04 8.57
CA VAL A 74 19.42 -0.78 9.75
C VAL A 74 19.82 -0.05 11.03
N HIS A 75 18.84 0.19 11.91
CA HIS A 75 19.04 0.79 13.23
C HIS A 75 18.60 -0.19 14.31
N ASP A 76 19.48 -0.42 15.27
CA ASP A 76 19.27 -1.33 16.40
C ASP A 76 18.74 -0.63 17.66
N GLY A 77 18.43 0.66 17.59
CA GLY A 77 17.94 1.44 18.73
C GLY A 77 17.65 2.89 18.40
N THR A 78 17.24 3.62 19.42
CA THR A 78 16.98 5.06 19.36
C THR A 78 17.53 5.76 20.59
N TYR A 79 17.81 7.06 20.48
CA TYR A 79 18.25 7.89 21.59
C TYR A 79 17.15 8.88 21.94
N LEU A 80 16.69 8.82 23.19
CA LEU A 80 15.71 9.78 23.72
C LEU A 80 16.43 10.84 24.54
N SER A 81 16.11 12.11 24.30
CA SER A 81 16.69 13.25 24.98
C SER A 81 15.62 14.23 25.44
N SER A 82 15.73 14.69 26.70
CA SER A 82 14.90 15.74 27.29
C SER A 82 15.70 16.50 28.33
N GLU A 83 15.61 17.83 28.37
CA GLU A 83 16.24 18.71 29.37
C GLU A 83 17.73 18.45 29.57
N ASN A 84 18.49 18.30 28.50
CA ASN A 84 19.94 17.98 28.48
C ASN A 84 20.32 16.63 29.12
N LYS A 85 19.33 15.75 29.35
CA LYS A 85 19.54 14.36 29.73
C LYS A 85 19.05 13.47 28.63
N GLY A 86 19.68 12.32 28.46
CA GLY A 86 19.24 11.37 27.46
C GLY A 86 19.72 9.96 27.74
N PHE A 87 19.06 9.00 27.13
CA PHE A 87 19.43 7.60 27.19
C PHE A 87 19.10 6.89 25.88
N ARG A 88 19.83 5.83 25.61
CA ARG A 88 19.62 4.97 24.47
C ARG A 88 18.70 3.82 24.83
N ILE A 89 17.73 3.56 23.95
CA ILE A 89 16.94 2.33 23.97
C ILE A 89 17.49 1.44 22.86
N SER A 90 18.01 0.27 23.24
CA SER A 90 18.46 -0.75 22.30
C SER A 90 17.29 -1.67 21.95
N PHE A 91 16.89 -1.67 20.68
CA PHE A 91 15.82 -2.57 20.21
C PHE A 91 16.33 -4.02 20.16
N SER A 92 17.58 -4.22 19.77
CA SER A 92 18.18 -5.54 19.70
C SER A 92 18.29 -6.21 21.07
N GLU A 93 18.67 -5.46 22.11
CA GLU A 93 18.77 -6.00 23.49
C GLU A 93 17.40 -6.18 24.16
N THR A 94 16.42 -5.31 23.81
CA THR A 94 15.11 -5.31 24.47
C THR A 94 14.16 -6.32 23.87
N ILE A 95 14.09 -6.40 22.53
CA ILE A 95 13.10 -7.20 21.81
C ILE A 95 13.71 -8.10 20.72
N GLY A 96 15.04 -8.13 20.61
CA GLY A 96 15.75 -8.93 19.61
C GLY A 96 15.50 -8.53 18.15
N LYS A 97 15.08 -7.28 17.90
CA LYS A 97 14.71 -6.78 16.57
C LYS A 97 15.43 -5.47 16.25
N SER A 98 15.34 -5.06 15.00
CA SER A 98 15.80 -3.78 14.50
C SER A 98 14.73 -3.09 13.68
N VAL A 99 14.94 -1.84 13.33
CA VAL A 99 14.16 -1.12 12.34
C VAL A 99 15.02 -0.79 11.13
N THR A 100 14.41 -0.60 9.97
CA THR A 100 15.12 -0.20 8.75
C THR A 100 14.62 1.17 8.30
N ILE A 101 15.53 2.10 8.12
CA ILE A 101 15.23 3.41 7.54
C ILE A 101 15.21 3.24 6.03
N PHE A 102 14.02 3.35 5.45
CA PHE A 102 13.80 3.33 4.01
C PHE A 102 12.54 4.12 3.71
N GLY A 103 12.64 5.21 2.94
CA GLY A 103 11.56 6.16 2.76
C GLY A 103 10.27 5.53 2.25
N GLN A 104 9.12 5.90 2.84
CA GLN A 104 7.80 5.41 2.39
C GLN A 104 7.56 5.70 0.90
N THR A 105 8.07 6.82 0.38
CA THR A 105 7.99 7.15 -1.05
C THR A 105 8.70 6.08 -1.90
N GLU A 106 9.84 5.59 -1.48
CA GLU A 106 10.60 4.56 -2.19
C GLU A 106 9.88 3.20 -2.15
N VAL A 107 9.32 2.83 -0.98
CA VAL A 107 8.45 1.64 -0.86
C VAL A 107 7.27 1.74 -1.84
N THR A 108 6.59 2.88 -1.84
CA THR A 108 5.43 3.09 -2.71
C THR A 108 5.79 3.06 -4.19
N LYS A 109 6.96 3.60 -4.55
CA LYS A 109 7.49 3.57 -5.90
C LYS A 109 7.79 2.14 -6.37
N ASP A 110 8.43 1.35 -5.52
CA ASP A 110 8.75 -0.05 -5.82
C ASP A 110 7.46 -0.89 -5.98
N LEU A 111 6.46 -0.65 -5.13
CA LEU A 111 5.14 -1.28 -5.25
C LEU A 111 4.44 -0.91 -6.57
N TYR A 112 4.42 0.37 -6.95
CA TYR A 112 3.84 0.79 -8.23
C TYR A 112 4.57 0.17 -9.42
N GLN A 113 5.90 0.13 -9.38
CA GLN A 113 6.68 -0.49 -10.44
C GLN A 113 6.31 -1.97 -10.60
N MET A 114 6.29 -2.72 -9.51
CA MET A 114 5.92 -4.14 -9.52
C MET A 114 4.48 -4.36 -10.02
N GLN A 115 3.54 -3.52 -9.61
CA GLN A 115 2.15 -3.55 -10.07
C GLN A 115 2.05 -3.31 -11.59
N GLU A 116 2.80 -2.35 -12.12
CA GLU A 116 2.85 -2.06 -13.57
C GLU A 116 3.45 -3.23 -14.36
N GLU A 117 4.55 -3.79 -13.87
CA GLU A 117 5.20 -4.97 -14.50
C GLU A 117 4.26 -6.19 -14.57
N LYS A 118 3.38 -6.34 -13.58
CA LYS A 118 2.37 -7.41 -13.53
C LYS A 118 1.06 -7.08 -14.22
N GLY A 119 0.92 -5.89 -14.79
CA GLY A 119 -0.31 -5.47 -15.47
C GLY A 119 -1.50 -5.27 -14.55
N ALA A 120 -1.26 -4.81 -13.32
CA ALA A 120 -2.30 -4.57 -12.33
C ALA A 120 -3.33 -3.52 -12.76
N ASN A 121 -4.58 -3.70 -12.38
CA ASN A 121 -5.67 -2.79 -12.67
C ASN A 121 -5.78 -1.71 -11.59
N ILE A 122 -5.19 -0.53 -11.83
CA ILE A 122 -5.26 0.63 -10.95
C ILE A 122 -5.97 1.78 -11.65
N PHE A 123 -7.07 2.26 -11.09
CA PHE A 123 -7.77 3.44 -11.54
C PHE A 123 -7.35 4.65 -10.70
N PHE A 124 -6.71 5.62 -11.33
CA PHE A 124 -6.31 6.87 -10.70
C PHE A 124 -7.34 7.97 -10.94
N GLN A 125 -7.37 8.96 -10.06
CA GLN A 125 -8.24 10.13 -10.12
C GLN A 125 -9.73 9.77 -10.11
N VAL A 126 -10.06 8.71 -9.38
CA VAL A 126 -11.47 8.32 -9.19
C VAL A 126 -12.17 9.27 -8.23
N LYS A 127 -13.46 9.46 -8.44
CA LYS A 127 -14.35 10.29 -7.62
C LYS A 127 -15.62 9.54 -7.29
N ASN A 128 -16.37 10.04 -6.31
CA ASN A 128 -17.72 9.58 -5.98
C ASN A 128 -17.81 8.06 -5.82
N VAL A 129 -16.84 7.48 -5.09
CA VAL A 129 -16.80 6.04 -4.80
C VAL A 129 -17.92 5.69 -3.82
N ASN A 130 -18.89 4.90 -4.26
CA ASN A 130 -20.01 4.43 -3.46
C ASN A 130 -20.04 2.91 -3.43
N ILE A 131 -20.16 2.35 -2.23
CA ILE A 131 -20.32 0.91 -2.01
C ILE A 131 -21.81 0.62 -1.91
N ILE A 132 -22.30 -0.27 -2.75
CA ILE A 132 -23.70 -0.67 -2.79
C ILE A 132 -23.83 -2.05 -2.16
N ASP A 133 -24.74 -2.15 -1.21
CA ASP A 133 -25.08 -3.39 -0.49
C ASP A 133 -23.85 -4.22 -0.02
N PRO A 134 -23.05 -3.69 0.94
CA PRO A 134 -21.82 -4.34 1.36
C PRO A 134 -22.02 -5.68 2.11
N LYS A 135 -23.28 -6.05 2.39
CA LYS A 135 -23.64 -7.32 3.05
C LYS A 135 -24.10 -8.40 2.08
N SER A 136 -24.21 -8.09 0.80
CA SER A 136 -24.58 -9.09 -0.22
C SER A 136 -23.42 -10.05 -0.51
N SER A 137 -23.74 -11.19 -1.10
CA SER A 137 -22.73 -12.18 -1.53
C SER A 137 -21.82 -11.67 -2.67
N LYS A 138 -22.25 -10.61 -3.36
CA LYS A 138 -21.51 -9.89 -4.39
C LYS A 138 -21.68 -8.41 -4.12
N THR A 139 -20.58 -7.76 -3.80
CA THR A 139 -20.60 -6.33 -3.53
C THR A 139 -20.39 -5.53 -4.80
N GLU A 140 -20.99 -4.34 -4.86
CA GLU A 140 -20.87 -3.44 -5.99
C GLU A 140 -20.22 -2.12 -5.56
N VAL A 141 -19.29 -1.64 -6.37
CA VAL A 141 -18.69 -0.31 -6.21
C VAL A 141 -18.99 0.51 -7.45
N ILE A 142 -19.63 1.67 -7.27
CA ILE A 142 -19.85 2.65 -8.32
C ILE A 142 -18.86 3.79 -8.11
N PHE A 143 -18.19 4.23 -9.17
CA PHE A 143 -17.26 5.33 -9.14
C PHE A 143 -17.21 6.08 -10.46
N GLU A 144 -16.77 7.33 -10.43
CA GLU A 144 -16.45 8.11 -11.62
C GLU A 144 -14.94 8.04 -11.92
N ASP A 145 -14.60 7.80 -13.18
CA ASP A 145 -13.21 7.86 -13.64
C ASP A 145 -12.73 9.33 -13.84
N LYS A 146 -11.47 9.49 -14.22
CA LYS A 146 -10.87 10.82 -14.50
C LYS A 146 -11.58 11.65 -15.57
N LYS A 147 -12.44 11.02 -16.39
CA LYS A 147 -13.26 11.68 -17.41
C LYS A 147 -14.70 11.92 -16.95
N SER A 148 -14.97 11.74 -15.64
CA SER A 148 -16.30 11.81 -15.04
C SER A 148 -17.30 10.81 -15.65
N LYS A 149 -16.79 9.71 -16.19
CA LYS A 149 -17.62 8.61 -16.66
C LYS A 149 -17.89 7.65 -15.51
N GLU A 150 -19.15 7.36 -15.28
CA GLU A 150 -19.58 6.40 -14.27
C GLU A 150 -19.22 4.97 -14.67
N ASN A 151 -18.63 4.25 -13.73
CA ASN A 151 -18.21 2.87 -13.85
C ASN A 151 -18.69 2.06 -12.66
N LYS A 152 -18.80 0.75 -12.85
CA LYS A 152 -19.24 -0.20 -11.83
C LYS A 152 -18.26 -1.36 -11.76
N ILE A 153 -17.89 -1.75 -10.53
CA ILE A 153 -17.14 -2.97 -10.24
C ILE A 153 -18.06 -3.90 -9.44
N VAL A 154 -18.10 -5.16 -9.82
CA VAL A 154 -18.70 -6.24 -9.03
C VAL A 154 -17.57 -7.10 -8.50
N SER A 155 -17.52 -7.29 -7.18
CA SER A 155 -16.44 -8.05 -6.52
C SER A 155 -16.96 -8.94 -5.39
N ASP A 156 -16.18 -9.93 -5.01
CA ASP A 156 -16.49 -10.80 -3.87
C ASP A 156 -16.17 -10.08 -2.54
N PHE A 157 -15.12 -9.23 -2.54
CA PHE A 157 -14.68 -8.47 -1.37
C PHE A 157 -14.36 -7.03 -1.72
N ILE A 158 -14.60 -6.13 -0.76
CA ILE A 158 -14.16 -4.74 -0.81
C ILE A 158 -13.31 -4.46 0.43
N ILE A 159 -12.15 -3.82 0.24
CA ILE A 159 -11.22 -3.51 1.32
C ILE A 159 -10.89 -2.02 1.28
N GLY A 160 -11.10 -1.31 2.40
CA GLY A 160 -10.70 0.07 2.60
C GLY A 160 -9.23 0.15 3.03
N CYS A 161 -8.43 0.92 2.27
CA CYS A 161 -7.00 1.18 2.50
C CYS A 161 -6.66 2.67 2.32
N ASP A 162 -7.65 3.55 2.44
CA ASP A 162 -7.56 5.00 2.24
C ASP A 162 -7.03 5.79 3.45
#